data_214b4fc9813da9f3b03e75ae6c7ca3ea
#
_entry.id   214b4fc9813da9f3b03e75ae6c7ca3ea
#
_cell.length_a   1.000
_cell.length_b   1.000
_cell.length_c   1.000
_cell.angle_alpha   90.00
_cell.angle_beta   90.00
_cell.angle_gamma   90.00
#
_symmetry.space_group_name_H-M   'P 1'
#
loop_
_entity.id
_entity.type
_entity.pdbx_description
1 polymer ?
#
loop_
_entity_poly.entity_id
_entity_poly.type
_entity_poly.pdbx_seq_one_letter_code
_entity_poly.pdbx_strand_id
1 'polypeptide(L)'
;MGITDYHARLRECVGHALLLGPSAAACIRDTRGRILLLQRSDGDNLWGFPGGAMEPGERIADTVVREVREETGLEVEPTMLIGVYSAPAYAFVYPNGDQVQPVTIFFECRIVGGELEPDMEESLAARYFSNDELPPMRPCCVAKAGDAFAFQGQAFFR
;
A
#
# COMPACT_ATOMS: atom_id res chain seq x y z
N MET A 1 -1.86 9.45 -2.67
CA MET A 1 -0.87 9.59 -1.57
C MET A 1 -0.32 11.00 -1.63
N GLY A 2 -0.71 11.81 -0.67
CA GLY A 2 -0.15 13.15 -0.52
C GLY A 2 1.35 13.08 -0.20
N ILE A 3 2.12 14.07 -0.69
CA ILE A 3 3.53 14.21 -0.28
C ILE A 3 3.51 14.69 1.17
N THR A 4 4.07 13.92 2.11
CA THR A 4 4.19 14.34 3.51
C THR A 4 5.13 15.55 3.62
N ASP A 5 4.98 16.37 4.65
CA ASP A 5 5.90 17.50 4.92
C ASP A 5 7.37 17.06 5.02
N TYR A 6 7.60 15.84 5.48
CA TYR A 6 8.95 15.25 5.53
C TYR A 6 9.51 15.01 4.12
N HIS A 7 8.75 14.38 3.23
CA HIS A 7 9.18 14.13 1.87
C HIS A 7 9.34 15.42 1.07
N ALA A 8 8.45 16.40 1.26
CA ALA A 8 8.57 17.72 0.63
C ALA A 8 9.89 18.39 0.99
N ARG A 9 10.25 18.41 2.29
CA ARG A 9 11.54 18.97 2.76
C ARG A 9 12.76 18.19 2.24
N LEU A 10 12.67 16.87 2.15
CA LEU A 10 13.74 16.09 1.54
C LEU A 10 13.91 16.46 0.06
N ARG A 11 12.82 16.62 -0.68
CA ARG A 11 12.86 17.01 -2.09
C ARG A 11 13.47 18.38 -2.33
N GLU A 12 13.29 19.34 -1.43
CA GLU A 12 14.01 20.62 -1.46
C GLU A 12 15.53 20.44 -1.44
N CYS A 13 16.04 19.42 -0.76
CA CYS A 13 17.47 19.16 -0.65
C CYS A 13 18.03 18.32 -1.80
N VAL A 14 17.28 17.33 -2.29
CA VAL A 14 17.79 16.32 -3.25
C VAL A 14 17.14 16.38 -4.63
N GLY A 15 16.15 17.24 -4.83
CA GLY A 15 15.40 17.35 -6.08
C GLY A 15 14.70 16.01 -6.42
N HIS A 16 14.77 15.61 -7.68
CA HIS A 16 14.14 14.38 -8.19
C HIS A 16 14.99 13.11 -8.08
N ALA A 17 16.10 13.14 -7.29
CA ALA A 17 16.94 11.98 -7.11
C ALA A 17 16.16 10.79 -6.53
N LEU A 18 16.62 9.56 -6.84
CA LEU A 18 16.03 8.35 -6.31
C LEU A 18 16.11 8.32 -4.78
N LEU A 19 14.98 8.22 -4.12
CA LEU A 19 14.89 8.02 -2.67
C LEU A 19 14.41 6.59 -2.36
N LEU A 20 14.99 6.00 -1.31
CA LEU A 20 14.40 4.82 -0.68
C LEU A 20 13.25 5.26 0.22
N GLY A 21 12.04 4.74 -0.03
CA GLY A 21 10.83 5.12 0.70
C GLY A 21 10.29 3.98 1.56
N PRO A 22 10.47 4.01 2.92
CA PRO A 22 9.80 3.06 3.77
C PRO A 22 8.28 3.28 3.69
N SER A 23 7.53 2.18 3.56
CA SER A 23 6.08 2.21 3.41
C SER A 23 5.44 0.96 4.00
N ALA A 24 4.15 1.03 4.31
CA ALA A 24 3.35 -0.10 4.75
C ALA A 24 2.17 -0.31 3.82
N ALA A 25 1.74 -1.56 3.66
CA ALA A 25 0.53 -1.91 2.94
C ALA A 25 -0.27 -2.99 3.69
N ALA A 26 -1.58 -3.01 3.50
CA ALA A 26 -2.51 -3.92 4.17
C ALA A 26 -3.13 -4.91 3.21
N CYS A 27 -3.08 -6.18 3.56
CA CYS A 27 -3.96 -7.22 3.03
C CYS A 27 -5.17 -7.34 3.96
N ILE A 28 -6.32 -6.91 3.51
CA ILE A 28 -7.58 -6.98 4.24
C ILE A 28 -8.48 -7.95 3.49
N ARG A 29 -9.00 -8.98 4.20
CA ARG A 29 -9.82 -10.01 3.60
C ARG A 29 -11.27 -9.90 4.06
N ASP A 30 -12.16 -10.23 3.14
CA ASP A 30 -13.56 -10.47 3.51
C ASP A 30 -13.77 -11.92 3.99
N THR A 31 -15.01 -12.24 4.36
CA THR A 31 -15.40 -13.58 4.83
C THR A 31 -15.26 -14.69 3.78
N ARG A 32 -15.04 -14.33 2.50
CA ARG A 32 -14.79 -15.26 1.38
C ARG A 32 -13.32 -15.38 1.03
N GLY A 33 -12.43 -14.71 1.78
CA GLY A 33 -10.99 -14.70 1.51
C GLY A 33 -10.56 -13.80 0.33
N ARG A 34 -11.46 -12.95 -0.19
CA ARG A 34 -11.12 -11.97 -1.21
C ARG A 34 -10.35 -10.81 -0.59
N ILE A 35 -9.42 -10.23 -1.32
CA ILE A 35 -8.57 -9.12 -0.87
C ILE A 35 -9.16 -7.77 -1.27
N LEU A 36 -9.07 -6.78 -0.37
CA LEU A 36 -9.48 -5.40 -0.64
C LEU A 36 -8.40 -4.70 -1.46
N LEU A 37 -8.79 -4.12 -2.58
CA LEU A 37 -7.96 -3.25 -3.40
C LEU A 37 -8.66 -1.90 -3.61
N LEU A 38 -7.84 -0.87 -3.79
CA LEU A 38 -8.25 0.49 -4.09
C LEU A 38 -7.85 0.83 -5.53
N GLN A 39 -8.74 1.49 -6.27
CA GLN A 39 -8.43 2.05 -7.58
C GLN A 39 -7.83 3.44 -7.41
N ARG A 40 -6.63 3.64 -7.90
CA ARG A 40 -5.88 4.89 -7.72
C ARG A 40 -6.42 6.01 -8.60
N SER A 41 -6.39 7.24 -8.08
CA SER A 41 -6.79 8.46 -8.81
C SER A 41 -5.63 9.12 -9.58
N ASP A 42 -4.40 8.59 -9.52
CA ASP A 42 -3.18 9.21 -10.06
C ASP A 42 -2.99 9.07 -11.59
N GLY A 43 -4.06 8.75 -12.31
CA GLY A 43 -4.11 8.75 -13.78
C GLY A 43 -3.90 7.40 -14.46
N ASP A 44 -3.30 6.41 -13.77
CA ASP A 44 -3.08 5.07 -14.33
C ASP A 44 -4.33 4.19 -14.23
N ASN A 45 -5.29 4.54 -13.38
CA ASN A 45 -6.48 3.74 -13.03
C ASN A 45 -6.15 2.32 -12.56
N LEU A 46 -4.92 2.09 -12.11
CA LEU A 46 -4.48 0.80 -11.61
C LEU A 46 -4.96 0.59 -10.17
N TRP A 47 -5.13 -0.68 -9.82
CA TRP A 47 -5.51 -1.08 -8.49
C TRP A 47 -4.29 -1.42 -7.62
N GLY A 48 -4.39 -1.18 -6.33
CA GLY A 48 -3.35 -1.47 -5.36
C GLY A 48 -3.91 -1.75 -3.98
N PHE A 49 -3.04 -2.21 -3.09
CA PHE A 49 -3.39 -2.40 -1.68
C PHE A 49 -3.48 -1.06 -0.95
N PRO A 50 -4.39 -0.92 0.02
CA PRO A 50 -4.35 0.21 0.94
C PRO A 50 -3.00 0.33 1.62
N GLY A 51 -2.50 1.56 1.74
CA GLY A 51 -1.21 1.80 2.39
C GLY A 51 -0.43 2.95 1.78
N GLY A 52 0.61 3.37 2.47
CA GLY A 52 1.39 4.50 2.07
C GLY A 52 2.72 4.66 2.79
N ALA A 53 3.29 5.85 2.69
CA ALA A 53 4.61 6.16 3.21
C ALA A 53 4.61 6.28 4.75
N MET A 54 5.66 5.76 5.36
CA MET A 54 5.92 5.94 6.78
C MET A 54 6.32 7.39 7.07
N GLU A 55 5.76 7.97 8.13
CA GLU A 55 6.12 9.29 8.61
C GLU A 55 7.11 9.24 9.78
N PRO A 56 7.95 10.28 9.94
CA PRO A 56 8.85 10.36 11.09
C PRO A 56 8.10 10.26 12.42
N GLY A 57 8.60 9.38 13.30
CA GLY A 57 8.00 9.14 14.61
C GLY A 57 6.97 8.02 14.66
N GLU A 58 6.56 7.47 13.52
CA GLU A 58 5.68 6.31 13.47
C GLU A 58 6.45 4.99 13.62
N ARG A 59 5.78 3.98 14.17
CA ARG A 59 6.14 2.58 13.93
C ARG A 59 5.48 2.13 12.63
N ILE A 60 6.11 1.25 11.88
CA ILE A 60 5.56 0.78 10.59
C ILE A 60 4.16 0.15 10.73
N ALA A 61 3.86 -0.44 11.88
CA ALA A 61 2.53 -0.96 12.18
C ALA A 61 1.49 0.15 12.39
N ASP A 62 1.90 1.32 12.91
CA ASP A 62 1.02 2.48 13.07
C ASP A 62 0.76 3.14 11.70
N THR A 63 1.77 3.14 10.81
CA THR A 63 1.62 3.62 9.44
C THR A 63 0.50 2.88 8.71
N VAL A 64 0.47 1.54 8.73
CA VAL A 64 -0.56 0.79 8.02
C VAL A 64 -1.96 1.04 8.59
N VAL A 65 -2.08 1.22 9.91
CA VAL A 65 -3.37 1.54 10.55
C VAL A 65 -3.86 2.93 10.13
N ARG A 66 -2.96 3.93 10.14
CA ARG A 66 -3.29 5.31 9.70
C ARG A 66 -3.72 5.34 8.24
N GLU A 67 -2.90 4.78 7.34
CA GLU A 67 -3.17 4.79 5.90
C GLU A 67 -4.48 4.07 5.54
N VAL A 68 -4.73 2.89 6.13
CA VAL A 68 -6.00 2.20 5.90
C VAL A 68 -7.19 3.04 6.34
N ARG A 69 -7.10 3.71 7.50
CA ARG A 69 -8.18 4.55 7.99
C ARG A 69 -8.42 5.76 7.06
N GLU A 70 -7.33 6.42 6.62
CA GLU A 70 -7.40 7.59 5.74
C GLU A 70 -8.00 7.24 4.37
N GLU A 71 -7.53 6.14 3.76
CA GLU A 71 -7.94 5.75 2.41
C GLU A 71 -9.28 5.01 2.34
N THR A 72 -9.72 4.36 3.43
CA THR A 72 -10.86 3.43 3.38
C THR A 72 -11.93 3.64 4.45
N GLY A 73 -11.68 4.43 5.48
CA GLY A 73 -12.55 4.57 6.66
C GLY A 73 -12.53 3.35 7.61
N LEU A 74 -11.85 2.26 7.23
CA LEU A 74 -11.77 1.06 8.07
C LEU A 74 -10.77 1.24 9.20
N GLU A 75 -11.10 0.67 10.37
CA GLU A 75 -10.17 0.51 11.47
C GLU A 75 -9.62 -0.92 11.45
N VAL A 76 -8.30 -1.07 11.41
CA VAL A 76 -7.64 -2.38 11.29
C VAL A 76 -6.59 -2.61 12.35
N GLU A 77 -6.30 -3.88 12.59
CA GLU A 77 -5.19 -4.36 13.40
C GLU A 77 -4.28 -5.25 12.53
N PRO A 78 -2.97 -4.90 12.37
CA PRO A 78 -2.02 -5.79 11.71
C PRO A 78 -1.78 -7.02 12.58
N THR A 79 -1.94 -8.20 11.99
CA THR A 79 -1.88 -9.49 12.71
C THR A 79 -0.65 -10.31 12.36
N MET A 80 -0.21 -10.26 11.10
CA MET A 80 0.95 -11.02 10.62
C MET A 80 1.72 -10.25 9.55
N LEU A 81 3.00 -10.51 9.44
CA LEU A 81 3.84 -10.04 8.34
C LEU A 81 3.68 -11.00 7.15
N ILE A 82 3.15 -10.52 6.02
CA ILE A 82 3.11 -11.30 4.78
C ILE A 82 4.47 -11.23 4.08
N GLY A 83 5.10 -10.05 4.03
CA GLY A 83 6.42 -9.94 3.43
C GLY A 83 6.99 -8.53 3.39
N VAL A 84 8.24 -8.47 2.92
CA VAL A 84 8.97 -7.22 2.65
C VAL A 84 9.31 -7.15 1.17
N TYR A 85 8.96 -6.03 0.54
CA TYR A 85 9.07 -5.81 -0.91
C TYR A 85 9.96 -4.60 -1.17
N SER A 86 11.14 -4.84 -1.71
CA SER A 86 12.16 -3.79 -1.90
C SER A 86 12.95 -3.92 -3.21
N ALA A 87 12.53 -4.82 -4.11
CA ALA A 87 13.26 -5.03 -5.36
C ALA A 87 13.44 -3.73 -6.17
N PRO A 88 14.60 -3.50 -6.79
CA PRO A 88 14.82 -2.33 -7.64
C PRO A 88 13.79 -2.19 -8.78
N ALA A 89 13.23 -3.32 -9.26
CA ALA A 89 12.17 -3.33 -10.26
C ALA A 89 10.84 -2.71 -9.79
N TYR A 90 10.69 -2.44 -8.49
CA TYR A 90 9.51 -1.75 -7.94
C TYR A 90 9.67 -0.23 -7.89
N ALA A 91 10.86 0.28 -8.26
CA ALA A 91 11.06 1.72 -8.38
C ALA A 91 10.12 2.32 -9.43
N PHE A 92 9.61 3.50 -9.15
CA PHE A 92 8.72 4.23 -10.05
C PHE A 92 9.02 5.73 -10.01
N VAL A 93 8.49 6.43 -11.01
CA VAL A 93 8.64 7.87 -11.16
C VAL A 93 7.24 8.49 -11.07
N TYR A 94 7.08 9.46 -10.19
CA TYR A 94 5.86 10.26 -10.11
C TYR A 94 5.72 11.21 -11.32
N PRO A 95 4.50 11.70 -11.63
CA PRO A 95 4.30 12.64 -12.73
C PRO A 95 5.14 13.92 -12.63
N ASN A 96 5.50 14.36 -11.41
CA ASN A 96 6.39 15.49 -11.15
C ASN A 96 7.88 15.20 -11.35
N GLY A 97 8.26 13.96 -11.71
CA GLY A 97 9.64 13.52 -11.91
C GLY A 97 10.33 12.92 -10.68
N ASP A 98 9.70 12.90 -9.52
CA ASP A 98 10.26 12.31 -8.31
C ASP A 98 10.43 10.80 -8.45
N GLN A 99 11.61 10.29 -8.12
CA GLN A 99 11.92 8.87 -8.21
C GLN A 99 11.90 8.25 -6.81
N VAL A 100 11.22 7.11 -6.67
CA VAL A 100 11.12 6.37 -5.41
C VAL A 100 11.32 4.87 -5.66
N GLN A 101 12.17 4.25 -4.85
CA GLN A 101 12.21 2.79 -4.67
C GLN A 101 11.59 2.48 -3.31
N PRO A 102 10.38 1.90 -3.28
CA PRO A 102 9.70 1.61 -2.02
C PRO A 102 10.38 0.43 -1.29
N VAL A 103 10.40 0.51 0.03
CA VAL A 103 10.64 -0.61 0.92
C VAL A 103 9.33 -0.86 1.65
N THR A 104 8.48 -1.70 1.09
CA THR A 104 7.12 -1.91 1.60
C THR A 104 7.06 -3.10 2.55
N ILE A 105 6.57 -2.86 3.74
CA ILE A 105 6.22 -3.89 4.72
C ILE A 105 4.73 -4.21 4.53
N PHE A 106 4.43 -5.46 4.16
CA PHE A 106 3.08 -5.89 3.81
C PHE A 106 2.48 -6.76 4.90
N PHE A 107 1.40 -6.30 5.49
CA PHE A 107 0.74 -6.93 6.64
C PHE A 107 -0.57 -7.60 6.25
N GLU A 108 -0.85 -8.76 6.83
CA GLU A 108 -2.22 -9.25 7.01
C GLU A 108 -2.89 -8.39 8.07
N CYS A 109 -4.04 -7.80 7.76
CA CYS A 109 -4.77 -6.93 8.67
C CYS A 109 -6.19 -7.43 8.88
N ARG A 110 -6.66 -7.40 10.15
CA ARG A 110 -8.02 -7.71 10.54
C ARG A 110 -8.80 -6.42 10.74
N ILE A 111 -10.03 -6.35 10.22
CA ILE A 111 -10.96 -5.25 10.50
C ILE A 111 -11.43 -5.35 11.95
N VAL A 112 -11.32 -4.26 12.69
CA VAL A 112 -11.78 -4.13 14.09
C VAL A 112 -12.88 -3.08 14.25
N GLY A 113 -13.14 -2.25 13.23
CA GLY A 113 -14.17 -1.22 13.23
C GLY A 113 -14.21 -0.42 11.93
N GLY A 114 -14.99 0.66 11.93
CA GLY A 114 -15.16 1.53 10.78
C GLY A 114 -16.12 0.97 9.72
N GLU A 115 -16.39 1.78 8.72
CA GLU A 115 -17.17 1.41 7.54
C GLU A 115 -16.34 1.68 6.28
N LEU A 116 -16.49 0.85 5.24
CA LEU A 116 -15.75 1.00 4.00
C LEU A 116 -16.29 2.21 3.22
N GLU A 117 -15.63 3.32 3.35
CA GLU A 117 -15.87 4.57 2.64
C GLU A 117 -14.56 5.05 2.01
N PRO A 118 -14.32 4.77 0.71
CA PRO A 118 -13.10 5.21 0.03
C PRO A 118 -12.97 6.74 0.07
N ASP A 119 -11.76 7.23 0.35
CA ASP A 119 -11.44 8.62 0.10
C ASP A 119 -11.43 8.88 -1.41
N MET A 120 -12.42 9.63 -1.88
CA MET A 120 -12.61 9.92 -3.30
C MET A 120 -11.56 10.90 -3.87
N GLU A 121 -10.66 11.42 -3.07
CA GLU A 121 -9.55 12.26 -3.52
C GLU A 121 -8.38 11.41 -4.03
N GLU A 122 -8.03 10.36 -3.30
CA GLU A 122 -6.90 9.47 -3.61
C GLU A 122 -7.32 8.14 -4.24
N SER A 123 -8.56 7.70 -3.99
CA SER A 123 -9.08 6.41 -4.43
C SER A 123 -10.43 6.56 -5.13
N LEU A 124 -10.51 6.16 -6.40
CA LEU A 124 -11.75 6.22 -7.19
C LEU A 124 -12.77 5.14 -6.80
N ALA A 125 -12.31 4.02 -6.26
CA ALA A 125 -13.13 2.90 -5.84
C ALA A 125 -12.38 1.97 -4.88
N ALA A 126 -13.14 1.24 -4.06
CA ALA A 126 -12.65 0.15 -3.21
C ALA A 126 -13.47 -1.10 -3.48
N ARG A 127 -12.83 -2.25 -3.71
CA ARG A 127 -13.50 -3.52 -3.97
C ARG A 127 -12.70 -4.71 -3.47
N TYR A 128 -13.42 -5.80 -3.15
CA TYR A 128 -12.83 -7.10 -2.85
C TYR A 128 -12.71 -7.96 -4.10
N PHE A 129 -11.53 -8.56 -4.31
CA PHE A 129 -11.22 -9.39 -5.47
C PHE A 129 -10.75 -10.78 -5.06
N SER A 130 -11.19 -11.81 -5.77
CA SER A 130 -10.64 -13.16 -5.70
C SER A 130 -9.39 -13.27 -6.57
N ASN A 131 -8.63 -14.34 -6.38
CA ASN A 131 -7.37 -14.54 -7.10
C ASN A 131 -7.51 -14.64 -8.63
N ASP A 132 -8.64 -15.15 -9.08
CA ASP A 132 -8.98 -15.34 -10.50
C ASP A 132 -9.62 -14.10 -11.16
N GLU A 133 -9.97 -13.07 -10.36
CA GLU A 133 -10.62 -11.85 -10.83
C GLU A 133 -9.79 -10.59 -10.57
N LEU A 134 -8.47 -10.73 -10.39
CA LEU A 134 -7.60 -9.60 -10.09
C LEU A 134 -7.61 -8.56 -11.24
N PRO A 135 -7.78 -7.27 -10.91
CA PRO A 135 -7.76 -6.19 -11.89
C PRO A 135 -6.32 -5.86 -12.33
N PRO A 136 -6.13 -4.97 -13.32
CA PRO A 136 -4.81 -4.44 -13.64
C PRO A 136 -4.17 -3.74 -12.44
N MET A 137 -2.93 -4.11 -12.11
CA MET A 137 -2.16 -3.62 -10.97
C MET A 137 -0.73 -3.29 -11.36
N ARG A 138 -0.06 -2.46 -10.55
CA ARG A 138 1.39 -2.26 -10.67
C ARG A 138 2.16 -3.56 -10.35
N PRO A 139 3.36 -3.78 -10.93
CA PRO A 139 4.12 -5.01 -10.73
C PRO A 139 4.34 -5.40 -9.26
N CYS A 140 4.64 -4.44 -8.40
CA CYS A 140 4.79 -4.69 -6.95
C CYS A 140 3.49 -5.15 -6.29
N CYS A 141 2.32 -4.69 -6.76
CA CYS A 141 1.03 -5.10 -6.24
C CYS A 141 0.62 -6.48 -6.76
N VAL A 142 1.00 -6.84 -7.99
CA VAL A 142 0.83 -8.20 -8.53
C VAL A 142 1.60 -9.21 -7.69
N ALA A 143 2.87 -8.92 -7.36
CA ALA A 143 3.67 -9.79 -6.51
C ALA A 143 3.05 -9.96 -5.12
N LYS A 144 2.61 -8.85 -4.49
CA LYS A 144 1.92 -8.87 -3.18
C LYS A 144 0.64 -9.68 -3.22
N ALA A 145 -0.18 -9.57 -4.27
CA ALA A 145 -1.42 -10.31 -4.40
C ALA A 145 -1.15 -11.82 -4.50
N GLY A 146 -0.19 -12.24 -5.34
CA GLY A 146 0.22 -13.63 -5.44
C GLY A 146 0.70 -14.20 -4.11
N ASP A 147 1.56 -13.46 -3.40
CA ASP A 147 2.06 -13.87 -2.09
C ASP A 147 0.95 -13.88 -1.03
N ALA A 148 0.02 -12.92 -1.06
CA ALA A 148 -1.13 -12.89 -0.14
C ALA A 148 -1.99 -14.15 -0.27
N PHE A 149 -2.32 -14.58 -1.50
CA PHE A 149 -3.09 -15.80 -1.71
C PHE A 149 -2.30 -17.09 -1.40
N ALA A 150 -0.96 -17.06 -1.53
CA ALA A 150 -0.08 -18.19 -1.19
C ALA A 150 0.35 -18.21 0.28
N PHE A 151 0.01 -17.19 1.07
CA PHE A 151 0.51 -17.02 2.44
C PHE A 151 0.05 -18.13 3.38
N GLN A 152 1.01 -18.77 4.04
CA GLN A 152 0.81 -19.86 5.03
C GLN A 152 1.57 -19.58 6.33
N GLY A 153 1.77 -18.31 6.69
CA GLY A 153 2.42 -17.91 7.94
C GLY A 153 3.93 -17.68 7.85
N GLN A 154 4.58 -17.97 6.71
CA GLN A 154 5.98 -17.63 6.49
C GLN A 154 6.09 -16.41 5.58
N ALA A 155 6.81 -15.39 6.03
CA ALA A 155 6.96 -14.13 5.30
C ALA A 155 7.80 -14.28 4.02
N PHE A 156 7.42 -13.53 3.00
CA PHE A 156 8.14 -13.41 1.73
C PHE A 156 9.14 -12.25 1.77
N PHE A 157 10.22 -12.40 1.02
CA PHE A 157 11.23 -11.35 0.80
C PHE A 157 11.39 -11.14 -0.71
N ARG A 158 11.02 -9.97 -1.22
CA ARG A 158 11.00 -9.65 -2.65
C ARG A 158 11.80 -8.38 -2.96
#